data_fecf42efc35dce188abd4cafd87601c9
#
_entry.id   fecf42efc35dce188abd4cafd87601c9
#
_cell.length_a   1.000
_cell.length_b   1.000
_cell.length_c   1.000
_cell.angle_alpha   90.00
_cell.angle_beta   90.00
_cell.angle_gamma   90.00
#
_symmetry.space_group_name_H-M   'P 1'
#
loop_
_entity.id
_entity.type
_entity.pdbx_description
1 polymer ?
#
loop_
_entity_poly.entity_id
_entity_poly.type
_entity_poly.pdbx_seq_one_letter_code
_entity_poly.pdbx_strand_id
1 'polypeptide(L)'
;LVPIVEKSGVKVFIDPHPDDFVENGLAAWRVIRGINSSSFGMVYVASHTFHMGNQPEVILEAAKGRVGIVHMSDTMDHTASHGLRYITNPPGNAVRVHQHLRVGAGDVNFDQMFRGLKANGFLDNPDSIMCSSVFAENDTNHDTAVFQLQAIKDLIAKHG
;
A
#
# COMPACT_ATOMS: atom_id res chain seq x y z
N LEU A 1 12.55 -9.75 -20.08
CA LEU A 1 11.54 -10.16 -19.09
C LEU A 1 10.12 -9.98 -19.66
N VAL A 2 9.78 -8.79 -20.26
CA VAL A 2 8.41 -8.47 -20.74
C VAL A 2 7.83 -9.55 -21.67
N PRO A 3 8.52 -10.02 -22.74
CA PRO A 3 7.94 -11.03 -23.62
C PRO A 3 7.68 -12.38 -22.92
N ILE A 4 8.45 -12.72 -21.88
CA ILE A 4 8.24 -13.93 -21.09
C ILE A 4 6.98 -13.81 -20.25
N VAL A 5 6.82 -12.67 -19.58
CA VAL A 5 5.65 -12.39 -18.74
C VAL A 5 4.38 -12.38 -19.58
N GLU A 6 4.37 -11.69 -20.71
CA GLU A 6 3.22 -11.63 -21.60
C GLU A 6 2.83 -13.01 -22.15
N LYS A 7 3.81 -13.82 -22.55
CA LYS A 7 3.58 -15.16 -23.05
C LYS A 7 3.05 -16.11 -21.97
N SER A 8 3.45 -15.92 -20.72
CA SER A 8 3.02 -16.76 -19.59
C SER A 8 1.61 -16.45 -19.08
N GLY A 9 1.06 -15.30 -19.44
CA GLY A 9 -0.22 -14.81 -18.90
C GLY A 9 -0.15 -14.34 -17.45
N VAL A 10 1.05 -14.30 -16.85
CA VAL A 10 1.27 -13.84 -15.46
C VAL A 10 1.17 -12.31 -15.40
N LYS A 11 0.65 -11.78 -14.31
CA LYS A 11 0.72 -10.36 -13.96
C LYS A 11 1.88 -10.11 -13.01
N VAL A 12 2.61 -9.03 -13.22
CA VAL A 12 3.71 -8.58 -12.36
C VAL A 12 3.35 -7.23 -11.78
N PHE A 13 3.45 -7.11 -10.47
CA PHE A 13 3.16 -5.85 -9.78
C PHE A 13 4.43 -5.33 -9.10
N ILE A 14 4.75 -4.06 -9.36
CA ILE A 14 5.86 -3.37 -8.72
C ILE A 14 5.37 -2.84 -7.37
N ASP A 15 6.07 -3.21 -6.33
CA ASP A 15 5.86 -2.74 -4.96
C ASP A 15 6.87 -1.60 -4.67
N PRO A 16 6.44 -0.33 -4.64
CA PRO A 16 7.32 0.76 -4.23
C PRO A 16 7.57 0.68 -2.72
N HIS A 17 8.85 0.73 -2.35
CA HIS A 17 9.25 0.56 -0.96
C HIS A 17 10.31 1.61 -0.56
N PRO A 18 10.15 2.29 0.58
CA PRO A 18 11.14 3.25 1.07
C PRO A 18 12.55 2.66 1.13
N ASP A 19 13.53 3.44 0.71
CA ASP A 19 14.95 3.07 0.62
C ASP A 19 15.32 1.96 -0.39
N ASP A 20 14.36 1.55 -1.24
CA ASP A 20 14.62 0.66 -2.36
C ASP A 20 14.83 1.44 -3.68
N PHE A 21 15.11 0.73 -4.78
CA PHE A 21 15.33 1.34 -6.10
C PHE A 21 14.11 2.13 -6.61
N VAL A 22 12.91 1.68 -6.27
CA VAL A 22 11.64 2.37 -6.55
C VAL A 22 10.97 2.68 -5.23
N GLU A 23 11.13 3.90 -4.72
CA GLU A 23 10.73 4.25 -3.36
C GLU A 23 9.26 4.67 -3.22
N ASN A 24 8.65 5.19 -4.29
CA ASN A 24 7.29 5.76 -4.19
C ASN A 24 6.42 5.42 -5.39
N GLY A 25 5.11 5.57 -5.22
CA GLY A 25 4.11 5.19 -6.21
C GLY A 25 4.25 5.92 -7.55
N LEU A 26 4.67 7.18 -7.57
CA LEU A 26 4.88 7.91 -8.84
C LEU A 26 6.12 7.40 -9.57
N ALA A 27 7.17 7.02 -8.84
CA ALA A 27 8.34 6.37 -9.43
C ALA A 27 7.97 5.00 -10.01
N ALA A 28 7.20 4.19 -9.25
CA ALA A 28 6.67 2.92 -9.75
C ALA A 28 5.85 3.10 -11.03
N TRP A 29 4.95 4.09 -11.03
CA TRP A 29 4.15 4.40 -12.21
C TRP A 29 5.00 4.78 -13.44
N ARG A 30 6.06 5.56 -13.26
CA ARG A 30 6.99 5.89 -14.36
C ARG A 30 7.62 4.64 -14.96
N VAL A 31 8.05 3.69 -14.13
CA VAL A 31 8.60 2.40 -14.58
C VAL A 31 7.55 1.60 -15.33
N ILE A 32 6.35 1.41 -14.74
CA ILE A 32 5.24 0.66 -15.35
C ILE A 32 4.86 1.25 -16.71
N ARG A 33 4.73 2.57 -16.78
CA ARG A 33 4.43 3.27 -18.04
C ARG A 33 5.55 3.11 -19.06
N GLY A 34 6.82 3.12 -18.63
CA GLY A 34 7.97 2.89 -19.51
C GLY A 34 8.04 1.47 -20.07
N ILE A 35 7.62 0.47 -19.27
CA ILE A 35 7.49 -0.93 -19.72
C ILE A 35 6.40 -1.07 -20.79
N ASN A 36 5.34 -0.28 -20.69
CA ASN A 36 4.23 -0.23 -21.64
C ASN A 36 3.58 -1.61 -21.94
N SER A 37 3.42 -2.44 -20.92
CA SER A 37 2.76 -3.75 -21.01
C SER A 37 1.60 -3.85 -20.05
N SER A 38 0.46 -4.39 -20.49
CA SER A 38 -0.72 -4.63 -19.65
C SER A 38 -0.49 -5.71 -18.60
N SER A 39 0.58 -6.48 -18.73
CA SER A 39 0.98 -7.49 -17.76
C SER A 39 1.67 -6.91 -16.52
N PHE A 40 1.98 -5.60 -16.53
CA PHE A 40 2.65 -4.94 -15.41
C PHE A 40 1.71 -3.93 -14.75
N GLY A 41 1.68 -3.95 -13.43
CA GLY A 41 0.89 -3.07 -12.59
C GLY A 41 1.64 -2.67 -11.33
N MET A 42 0.92 -2.09 -10.39
CA MET A 42 1.46 -1.59 -9.12
C MET A 42 0.78 -2.25 -7.93
N VAL A 43 1.58 -2.58 -6.92
CA VAL A 43 1.10 -2.76 -5.55
C VAL A 43 0.98 -1.36 -4.93
N TYR A 44 -0.16 -1.04 -4.36
CA TYR A 44 -0.31 0.14 -3.53
C TYR A 44 -0.20 -0.27 -2.06
N VAL A 45 0.82 0.23 -1.37
CA VAL A 45 1.04 -0.04 0.05
C VAL A 45 0.73 1.23 0.84
N ALA A 46 -0.27 1.17 1.71
CA ALA A 46 -0.76 2.35 2.43
C ALA A 46 0.32 2.98 3.31
N SER A 47 1.04 2.15 4.09
CA SER A 47 2.11 2.62 4.97
C SER A 47 3.30 3.20 4.22
N HIS A 48 3.73 2.59 3.10
CA HIS A 48 4.84 3.11 2.28
C HIS A 48 4.49 4.45 1.67
N THR A 49 3.28 4.54 1.08
CA THR A 49 2.80 5.77 0.44
C THR A 49 2.74 6.92 1.44
N PHE A 50 2.17 6.67 2.61
CA PHE A 50 2.08 7.67 3.67
C PHE A 50 3.46 8.08 4.19
N HIS A 51 4.34 7.10 4.46
CA HIS A 51 5.71 7.33 4.91
C HIS A 51 6.50 8.22 3.95
N MET A 52 6.32 8.05 2.65
CA MET A 52 6.95 8.88 1.62
C MET A 52 6.29 10.26 1.44
N GLY A 53 5.28 10.59 2.23
CA GLY A 53 4.55 11.85 2.15
C GLY A 53 3.72 12.00 0.87
N ASN A 54 3.41 10.92 0.21
CA ASN A 54 2.65 10.95 -1.04
C ASN A 54 1.15 10.99 -0.79
N GLN A 55 0.44 11.75 -1.62
CA GLN A 55 -1.02 11.80 -1.59
C GLN A 55 -1.60 10.60 -2.34
N PRO A 56 -2.47 9.79 -1.70
CA PRO A 56 -3.02 8.59 -2.32
C PRO A 56 -3.77 8.88 -3.62
N GLU A 57 -4.59 9.93 -3.67
CA GLU A 57 -5.34 10.27 -4.87
C GLU A 57 -4.43 10.57 -6.07
N VAL A 58 -3.32 11.25 -5.87
CA VAL A 58 -2.37 11.59 -6.95
C VAL A 58 -1.75 10.34 -7.57
N ILE A 59 -1.37 9.37 -6.72
CA ILE A 59 -0.79 8.11 -7.19
C ILE A 59 -1.84 7.25 -7.87
N LEU A 60 -3.00 7.12 -7.24
CA LEU A 60 -4.08 6.25 -7.71
C LEU A 60 -4.70 6.77 -9.01
N GLU A 61 -4.80 8.10 -9.17
CA GLU A 61 -5.22 8.71 -10.44
C GLU A 61 -4.18 8.46 -11.54
N ALA A 62 -2.89 8.70 -11.24
CA ALA A 62 -1.82 8.49 -12.22
C ALA A 62 -1.77 7.03 -12.70
N ALA A 63 -1.93 6.07 -11.79
CA ALA A 63 -1.88 4.63 -12.05
C ALA A 63 -3.27 4.01 -12.35
N LYS A 64 -4.22 4.80 -12.85
CA LYS A 64 -5.61 4.35 -13.08
C LYS A 64 -5.66 3.07 -13.91
N GLY A 65 -6.37 2.06 -13.37
CA GLY A 65 -6.52 0.74 -13.99
C GLY A 65 -5.25 -0.13 -13.97
N ARG A 66 -4.22 0.28 -13.21
CA ARG A 66 -2.95 -0.47 -13.10
C ARG A 66 -2.59 -0.87 -11.67
N VAL A 67 -3.39 -0.50 -10.69
CA VAL A 67 -3.27 -1.01 -9.33
C VAL A 67 -4.02 -2.32 -9.25
N GLY A 68 -3.33 -3.42 -8.96
CA GLY A 68 -3.94 -4.74 -8.87
C GLY A 68 -3.92 -5.33 -7.47
N ILE A 69 -3.00 -4.85 -6.64
CA ILE A 69 -2.86 -5.30 -5.25
C ILE A 69 -2.79 -4.08 -4.34
N VAL A 70 -3.48 -4.16 -3.21
CA VAL A 70 -3.40 -3.16 -2.13
C VAL A 70 -2.99 -3.85 -0.84
N HIS A 71 -1.94 -3.36 -0.20
CA HIS A 71 -1.53 -3.75 1.14
C HIS A 71 -2.10 -2.78 2.16
N MET A 72 -2.93 -3.31 3.04
CA MET A 72 -3.58 -2.58 4.12
C MET A 72 -2.70 -2.62 5.36
N SER A 73 -2.04 -1.51 5.61
CA SER A 73 -1.21 -1.29 6.81
C SER A 73 -1.23 0.18 7.18
N ASP A 74 -1.14 0.46 8.46
CA ASP A 74 -1.03 1.81 8.99
C ASP A 74 0.42 2.12 9.38
N THR A 75 0.74 3.38 9.53
CA THR A 75 2.05 3.84 10.03
C THR A 75 1.93 5.23 10.64
N MET A 76 2.88 5.59 11.49
CA MET A 76 2.97 6.92 12.07
C MET A 76 3.62 7.92 11.10
N ASP A 77 3.33 9.19 11.28
CA ASP A 77 3.97 10.26 10.50
C ASP A 77 5.48 10.25 10.73
N HIS A 78 6.23 10.01 9.66
CA HIS A 78 7.68 9.94 9.71
C HIS A 78 8.34 11.30 9.97
N THR A 79 7.66 12.41 9.76
CA THR A 79 8.21 13.75 10.07
C THR A 79 8.45 13.92 11.55
N ALA A 80 7.71 13.20 12.40
CA ALA A 80 7.92 13.13 13.83
C ALA A 80 9.13 12.26 14.24
N SER A 81 9.76 11.57 13.31
CA SER A 81 10.87 10.63 13.56
C SER A 81 12.27 11.24 13.46
N HIS A 82 12.37 12.57 13.41
CA HIS A 82 13.65 13.28 13.24
C HIS A 82 14.47 12.82 12.02
N GLY A 83 13.79 12.44 10.94
CA GLY A 83 14.42 12.01 9.69
C GLY A 83 14.87 10.54 9.66
N LEU A 84 14.56 9.76 10.66
CA LEU A 84 14.79 8.31 10.63
C LEU A 84 13.75 7.68 9.69
N ARG A 85 14.21 6.99 8.66
CA ARG A 85 13.35 6.47 7.60
C ARG A 85 13.00 4.99 7.74
N TYR A 86 13.85 4.23 8.37
CA TYR A 86 13.75 2.78 8.33
C TYR A 86 14.16 2.15 9.65
N ILE A 87 13.27 2.16 10.61
CA ILE A 87 13.55 1.55 11.92
C ILE A 87 12.31 0.82 12.40
N THR A 88 12.49 -0.44 12.72
CA THR A 88 11.59 -1.12 13.65
C THR A 88 11.74 -0.41 14.99
N ASN A 89 10.71 0.18 15.51
CA ASN A 89 10.80 0.92 16.76
C ASN A 89 11.27 0.04 17.89
N PRO A 90 12.33 0.44 18.60
CA PRO A 90 12.70 -0.20 19.83
C PRO A 90 11.54 -0.14 20.84
N PRO A 91 11.41 -1.12 21.73
CA PRO A 91 10.44 -1.08 22.81
C PRO A 91 10.54 0.23 23.59
N GLY A 92 9.41 0.87 23.88
CA GLY A 92 9.34 2.13 24.60
C GLY A 92 9.58 3.39 23.78
N ASN A 93 9.90 3.29 22.49
CA ASN A 93 10.01 4.44 21.62
C ASN A 93 8.62 4.84 21.09
N ALA A 94 8.19 6.07 21.31
CA ALA A 94 6.93 6.59 20.85
C ALA A 94 6.93 7.00 19.36
N VAL A 95 8.12 7.26 18.81
CA VAL A 95 8.28 7.65 17.40
C VAL A 95 8.31 6.42 16.54
N ARG A 96 7.46 6.40 15.52
CA ARG A 96 7.31 5.29 14.59
C ARG A 96 7.75 5.70 13.19
N VAL A 97 8.55 4.87 12.56
CA VAL A 97 9.04 5.08 11.21
C VAL A 97 8.66 3.86 10.40
N HIS A 98 8.12 4.06 9.22
CA HIS A 98 7.72 2.98 8.32
C HIS A 98 7.36 1.68 9.04
N GLN A 99 6.13 1.57 9.43
CA GLN A 99 5.61 0.39 10.11
C GLN A 99 4.43 -0.18 9.36
N HIS A 100 4.16 -1.42 9.62
CA HIS A 100 2.94 -2.08 9.19
C HIS A 100 2.06 -2.33 10.40
N LEU A 101 1.42 -1.27 10.88
CA LEU A 101 0.47 -1.32 11.98
C LEU A 101 -0.91 -1.75 11.48
N ARG A 102 -1.75 -2.20 12.39
CA ARG A 102 -3.16 -2.43 12.08
C ARG A 102 -3.88 -1.12 11.76
N VAL A 103 -4.91 -1.19 10.92
CA VAL A 103 -5.73 -0.04 10.55
C VAL A 103 -6.24 0.71 11.79
N GLY A 104 -6.02 2.02 11.82
CA GLY A 104 -6.41 2.90 12.92
C GLY A 104 -5.40 2.99 14.07
N ALA A 105 -4.23 2.36 13.94
CA ALA A 105 -3.17 2.46 14.95
C ALA A 105 -2.10 3.52 14.61
N GLY A 106 -2.16 4.11 13.42
CA GLY A 106 -1.27 5.16 12.94
C GLY A 106 -2.04 6.38 12.43
N ASP A 107 -1.43 7.07 11.48
CA ASP A 107 -1.88 8.35 10.96
C ASP A 107 -2.37 8.30 9.50
N VAL A 108 -2.43 7.10 8.89
CA VAL A 108 -2.88 6.95 7.50
C VAL A 108 -4.34 7.35 7.36
N ASN A 109 -4.63 8.25 6.42
CA ASN A 109 -6.00 8.63 6.12
C ASN A 109 -6.65 7.61 5.16
N PHE A 110 -7.22 6.53 5.72
CA PHE A 110 -7.88 5.48 4.95
C PHE A 110 -9.10 5.96 4.18
N ASP A 111 -9.84 6.94 4.68
CA ASP A 111 -10.97 7.51 3.94
C ASP A 111 -10.53 8.18 2.64
N GLN A 112 -9.42 8.92 2.69
CA GLN A 112 -8.82 9.51 1.49
C GLN A 112 -8.31 8.45 0.53
N MET A 113 -7.62 7.43 1.05
CA MET A 113 -7.12 6.31 0.25
C MET A 113 -8.26 5.57 -0.46
N PHE A 114 -9.35 5.24 0.25
CA PHE A 114 -10.47 4.51 -0.34
C PHE A 114 -11.23 5.32 -1.39
N ARG A 115 -11.38 6.63 -1.22
CA ARG A 115 -11.89 7.50 -2.29
C ARG A 115 -11.01 7.40 -3.55
N GLY A 116 -9.69 7.42 -3.37
CA GLY A 116 -8.76 7.23 -4.48
C GLY A 116 -8.86 5.85 -5.13
N LEU A 117 -9.01 4.78 -4.34
CA LEU A 117 -9.20 3.41 -4.85
C LEU A 117 -10.50 3.27 -5.63
N LYS A 118 -11.59 3.89 -5.18
CA LYS A 118 -12.86 3.93 -5.91
C LYS A 118 -12.71 4.66 -7.24
N ALA A 119 -12.12 5.85 -7.23
CA ALA A 119 -11.86 6.63 -8.45
C ALA A 119 -10.90 5.92 -9.42
N ASN A 120 -9.97 5.12 -8.90
CA ASN A 120 -9.08 4.26 -9.68
C ASN A 120 -9.82 3.12 -10.40
N GLY A 121 -10.95 2.69 -9.86
CA GLY A 121 -11.71 1.51 -10.31
C GLY A 121 -11.26 0.20 -9.64
N PHE A 122 -10.38 0.29 -8.62
CA PHE A 122 -9.88 -0.87 -7.90
C PHE A 122 -10.99 -1.62 -7.15
N LEU A 123 -11.90 -0.89 -6.49
CA LEU A 123 -12.97 -1.50 -5.69
C LEU A 123 -14.03 -2.20 -6.56
N ASP A 124 -14.15 -1.83 -7.82
CA ASP A 124 -15.12 -2.40 -8.78
C ASP A 124 -14.51 -3.53 -9.62
N ASN A 125 -13.20 -3.79 -9.50
CA ASN A 125 -12.51 -4.81 -10.29
C ASN A 125 -12.47 -6.15 -9.51
N PRO A 126 -13.13 -7.22 -10.02
CA PRO A 126 -13.19 -8.50 -9.34
C PRO A 126 -11.83 -9.22 -9.22
N ASP A 127 -10.85 -8.83 -10.04
CA ASP A 127 -9.50 -9.39 -10.00
C ASP A 127 -8.56 -8.65 -9.04
N SER A 128 -9.05 -7.59 -8.39
CA SER A 128 -8.27 -6.82 -7.42
C SER A 128 -8.07 -7.60 -6.12
N ILE A 129 -6.89 -7.50 -5.56
CA ILE A 129 -6.53 -8.16 -4.30
C ILE A 129 -6.24 -7.10 -3.24
N MET A 130 -6.98 -7.16 -2.14
CA MET A 130 -6.68 -6.37 -0.95
C MET A 130 -6.28 -7.29 0.18
N CYS A 131 -5.10 -7.11 0.71
CA CYS A 131 -4.56 -7.96 1.76
C CYS A 131 -4.13 -7.18 2.99
N SER A 132 -4.26 -7.82 4.14
CA SER A 132 -3.65 -7.35 5.39
C SER A 132 -2.14 -7.49 5.30
N SER A 133 -1.42 -6.43 5.64
CA SER A 133 0.05 -6.41 5.67
C SER A 133 0.50 -5.79 6.99
N VAL A 134 0.30 -6.51 8.07
CA VAL A 134 0.56 -6.05 9.44
C VAL A 134 1.66 -6.89 10.07
N PHE A 135 2.65 -6.23 10.65
CA PHE A 135 3.62 -6.88 11.52
C PHE A 135 3.04 -6.94 12.94
N ALA A 136 2.68 -8.13 13.38
CA ALA A 136 2.21 -8.31 14.75
C ALA A 136 3.38 -8.14 15.72
N GLU A 137 3.26 -7.18 16.61
CA GLU A 137 4.29 -6.89 17.61
C GLU A 137 4.26 -7.86 18.80
N ASN A 138 3.20 -8.65 18.94
CA ASN A 138 2.99 -9.63 20.02
C ASN A 138 2.35 -10.89 19.43
N ASP A 139 2.37 -11.98 20.19
CA ASP A 139 1.87 -13.31 19.80
C ASP A 139 0.35 -13.39 19.48
N THR A 140 -0.26 -12.29 19.04
CA THR A 140 -1.69 -12.16 18.75
C THR A 140 -1.98 -12.12 17.24
N ASN A 141 -1.22 -12.86 16.43
CA ASN A 141 -1.36 -12.86 14.97
C ASN A 141 -2.79 -13.16 14.50
N HIS A 142 -3.47 -14.10 15.17
CA HIS A 142 -4.84 -14.46 14.85
C HIS A 142 -5.79 -13.28 15.08
N ASP A 143 -5.75 -12.68 16.27
CA ASP A 143 -6.64 -11.57 16.65
C ASP A 143 -6.40 -10.34 15.77
N THR A 144 -5.12 -10.08 15.45
CA THR A 144 -4.73 -9.02 14.52
C THR A 144 -5.31 -9.28 13.13
N ALA A 145 -5.24 -10.51 12.62
CA ALA A 145 -5.80 -10.86 11.33
C ALA A 145 -7.33 -10.72 11.29
N VAL A 146 -8.03 -11.16 12.33
CA VAL A 146 -9.48 -11.01 12.46
C VAL A 146 -9.88 -9.54 12.51
N PHE A 147 -9.20 -8.74 13.33
CA PHE A 147 -9.43 -7.29 13.40
C PHE A 147 -9.22 -6.62 12.04
N GLN A 148 -8.07 -6.90 11.39
CA GLN A 148 -7.71 -6.31 10.10
C GLN A 148 -8.75 -6.65 9.02
N LEU A 149 -9.18 -7.92 8.97
CA LEU A 149 -10.20 -8.35 8.01
C LEU A 149 -11.51 -7.58 8.20
N GLN A 150 -11.93 -7.39 9.46
CA GLN A 150 -13.16 -6.65 9.76
C GLN A 150 -13.00 -5.17 9.37
N ALA A 151 -11.90 -4.53 9.77
CA ALA A 151 -11.62 -3.12 9.42
C ALA A 151 -11.60 -2.89 7.90
N ILE A 152 -11.00 -3.80 7.13
CA ILE A 152 -11.00 -3.75 5.68
C ILE A 152 -12.43 -3.85 5.12
N LYS A 153 -13.22 -4.80 5.61
CA LYS A 153 -14.61 -4.97 5.19
C LYS A 153 -15.47 -3.73 5.48
N ASP A 154 -15.28 -3.11 6.63
CA ASP A 154 -16.00 -1.90 7.02
C ASP A 154 -15.65 -0.72 6.10
N LEU A 155 -14.37 -0.56 5.75
CA LEU A 155 -13.92 0.45 4.80
C LEU A 155 -14.45 0.20 3.38
N ILE A 156 -14.48 -1.05 2.92
CA ILE A 156 -15.08 -1.41 1.64
C ILE A 156 -16.58 -1.08 1.67
N ALA A 157 -17.30 -1.47 2.72
CA ALA A 157 -18.74 -1.20 2.83
C ALA A 157 -19.06 0.31 2.87
N LYS A 158 -18.17 1.12 3.44
CA LYS A 158 -18.31 2.58 3.53
C LYS A 158 -18.09 3.29 2.20
N HIS A 159 -17.20 2.77 1.35
CA HIS A 159 -16.70 3.46 0.16
C HIS A 159 -16.97 2.73 -1.17
N GLY A 160 -17.39 1.48 -1.11
CA GLY A 160 -17.64 0.60 -2.26
C GLY A 160 -18.88 0.90 -3.11
#